data_c03e5b0799f5b5ae6b54acd03b6c4913
#
_entry.id   c03e5b0799f5b5ae6b54acd03b6c4913
#
_cell.length_a   1.000
_cell.length_b   1.000
_cell.length_c   1.000
_cell.angle_alpha   90.00
_cell.angle_beta   90.00
_cell.angle_gamma   90.00
#
_symmetry.space_group_name_H-M   'P 1'
#
loop_
_entity.id
_entity.type
_entity.pdbx_description
1 polymer ?
#
loop_
_entity_poly.entity_id
_entity_poly.type
_entity_poly.pdbx_seq_one_letter_code
_entity_poly.pdbx_strand_id
1 'polypeptide(L)'
;TQYQEIIKMNADLLMQLVNDILDMSKIEAGTLEFVYSTVDINLLLSDLQRLFQMRINDAGGKVQIIAEPSLSSCLIQTDRNRVAQVISNFVGNAIKFTREGNIRIGYEAKDTELYFYVKDTGTGIPAEKLSNVFGRFVKLNKDQKGAGLGLSISQTIVGKLSGQIGADSIEGEGSTFWFTLPYLSCGKPQ
;
A
#
# COMPACT_ATOMS: atom_id res chain seq x y z
N THR A 1 8.61 -28.11 7.28
CA THR A 1 9.08 -28.78 6.04
C THR A 1 8.76 -27.91 4.83
N GLN A 2 9.57 -27.99 3.78
CA GLN A 2 9.44 -27.19 2.55
C GLN A 2 8.02 -27.26 1.92
N TYR A 3 7.36 -28.41 2.00
CA TYR A 3 5.97 -28.58 1.54
C TYR A 3 4.97 -27.77 2.35
N GLN A 4 5.12 -27.65 3.65
CA GLN A 4 4.24 -26.84 4.51
C GLN A 4 4.34 -25.36 4.21
N GLU A 5 5.55 -24.87 3.90
CA GLU A 5 5.78 -23.47 3.48
C GLU A 5 5.13 -23.17 2.13
N ILE A 6 5.26 -24.09 1.17
CA ILE A 6 4.60 -23.97 -0.14
C ILE A 6 3.07 -23.97 0.00
N ILE A 7 2.52 -24.84 0.84
CA ILE A 7 1.07 -24.88 1.09
C ILE A 7 0.60 -23.58 1.74
N LYS A 8 1.29 -23.09 2.75
CA LYS A 8 0.96 -21.84 3.44
C LYS A 8 1.01 -20.66 2.47
N MET A 9 2.08 -20.54 1.68
CA MET A 9 2.23 -19.46 0.69
C MET A 9 1.10 -19.47 -0.36
N ASN A 10 0.70 -20.66 -0.84
CA ASN A 10 -0.40 -20.78 -1.80
C ASN A 10 -1.76 -20.49 -1.16
N ALA A 11 -1.97 -20.89 0.09
CA ALA A 11 -3.19 -20.58 0.83
C ALA A 11 -3.34 -19.07 1.07
N ASP A 12 -2.27 -18.39 1.48
CA ASP A 12 -2.25 -16.94 1.67
C ASP A 12 -2.52 -16.19 0.35
N LEU A 13 -1.92 -16.65 -0.76
CA LEU A 13 -2.20 -16.10 -2.09
C LEU A 13 -3.66 -16.29 -2.50
N LEU A 14 -4.22 -17.48 -2.28
CA LEU A 14 -5.62 -17.77 -2.60
C LEU A 14 -6.57 -16.90 -1.77
N MET A 15 -6.31 -16.74 -0.48
CA MET A 15 -7.10 -15.86 0.40
C MET A 15 -7.05 -14.42 -0.05
N GLN A 16 -5.88 -13.93 -0.46
CA GLN A 16 -5.76 -12.58 -1.02
C GLN A 16 -6.58 -12.42 -2.29
N LEU A 17 -6.52 -13.39 -3.22
CA LEU A 17 -7.31 -13.35 -4.46
C LEU A 17 -8.82 -13.37 -4.19
N VAL A 18 -9.28 -14.19 -3.25
CA VAL A 18 -10.69 -14.23 -2.84
C VAL A 18 -11.13 -12.89 -2.26
N ASN A 19 -10.33 -12.30 -1.38
CA ASN A 19 -10.63 -10.99 -0.78
C ASN A 19 -10.65 -9.87 -1.83
N ASP A 20 -9.70 -9.86 -2.76
CA ASP A 20 -9.66 -8.90 -3.87
C ASP A 20 -10.91 -9.00 -4.76
N ILE A 21 -11.35 -10.22 -5.09
CA ILE A 21 -12.56 -10.46 -5.87
C ILE A 21 -13.81 -10.01 -5.11
N LEU A 22 -13.90 -10.30 -3.80
CA LEU A 22 -15.02 -9.87 -2.97
C LEU A 22 -15.07 -8.33 -2.84
N ASP A 23 -13.94 -7.69 -2.59
CA ASP A 23 -13.86 -6.22 -2.57
C ASP A 23 -14.27 -5.63 -3.92
N MET A 24 -13.77 -6.22 -5.03
CA MET A 24 -14.16 -5.77 -6.37
C MET A 24 -15.66 -5.90 -6.63
N SER A 25 -16.26 -7.02 -6.22
CA SER A 25 -17.71 -7.24 -6.33
C SER A 25 -18.50 -6.21 -5.53
N LYS A 26 -18.05 -5.87 -4.30
CA LYS A 26 -18.66 -4.83 -3.47
C LYS A 26 -18.51 -3.44 -4.08
N ILE A 27 -17.37 -3.17 -4.71
CA ILE A 27 -17.13 -1.91 -5.44
C ILE A 27 -18.11 -1.78 -6.61
N GLU A 28 -18.25 -2.82 -7.43
CA GLU A 28 -19.15 -2.82 -8.58
C GLU A 28 -20.64 -2.70 -8.19
N ALA A 29 -21.00 -3.34 -7.07
CA ALA A 29 -22.34 -3.24 -6.50
C ALA A 29 -22.60 -1.91 -5.75
N GLY A 30 -21.58 -1.08 -5.55
CA GLY A 30 -21.68 0.15 -4.74
C GLY A 30 -21.90 -0.09 -3.25
N THR A 31 -21.61 -1.30 -2.76
CA THR A 31 -21.85 -1.75 -1.37
C THR A 31 -20.59 -1.81 -0.52
N LEU A 32 -19.47 -1.26 -0.98
CA LEU A 32 -18.25 -1.20 -0.19
C LEU A 32 -18.44 -0.26 1.01
N GLU A 33 -18.43 -0.84 2.21
CA GLU A 33 -18.63 -0.11 3.46
C GLU A 33 -17.31 0.42 4.03
N PHE A 34 -17.41 1.54 4.76
CA PHE A 34 -16.32 2.20 5.46
C PHE A 34 -16.70 2.42 6.92
N VAL A 35 -15.79 2.05 7.83
CA VAL A 35 -15.96 2.22 9.28
C VAL A 35 -14.98 3.28 9.76
N TYR A 36 -15.47 4.50 9.91
CA TYR A 36 -14.66 5.64 10.36
C TYR A 36 -14.43 5.60 11.88
N SER A 37 -13.19 5.84 12.28
CA SER A 37 -12.76 5.96 13.66
C SER A 37 -11.58 6.91 13.76
N THR A 38 -11.22 7.31 14.98
CA THR A 38 -9.95 8.03 15.22
C THR A 38 -8.80 7.05 15.08
N VAL A 39 -7.92 7.28 14.12
CA VAL A 39 -6.77 6.41 13.80
C VAL A 39 -5.47 7.13 14.09
N ASP A 40 -4.60 6.49 14.87
CA ASP A 40 -3.21 6.90 15.03
C ASP A 40 -2.39 6.40 13.84
N ILE A 41 -1.99 7.32 12.97
CA ILE A 41 -1.25 7.02 11.74
C ILE A 41 0.18 6.54 12.06
N ASN A 42 0.83 7.10 13.09
CA ASN A 42 2.17 6.66 13.45
C ASN A 42 2.18 5.21 13.95
N LEU A 43 1.18 4.84 14.75
CA LEU A 43 0.99 3.46 15.20
C LEU A 43 0.68 2.53 14.02
N LEU A 44 -0.19 2.95 13.11
CA LEU A 44 -0.51 2.18 11.91
C LEU A 44 0.74 1.88 11.06
N LEU A 45 1.57 2.89 10.79
CA LEU A 45 2.81 2.70 10.02
C LEU A 45 3.80 1.77 10.75
N SER A 46 3.94 1.93 12.06
CA SER A 46 4.79 1.06 12.90
C SER A 46 4.32 -0.40 12.87
N ASP A 47 3.01 -0.63 12.96
CA ASP A 47 2.43 -1.98 12.89
C ASP A 47 2.69 -2.63 11.53
N LEU A 48 2.49 -1.89 10.44
CA LEU A 48 2.73 -2.37 9.09
C LEU A 48 4.23 -2.64 8.84
N GLN A 49 5.11 -1.74 9.30
CA GLN A 49 6.56 -1.94 9.22
C GLN A 49 6.96 -3.27 9.87
N ARG A 50 6.54 -3.50 11.12
CA ARG A 50 6.87 -4.73 11.86
C ARG A 50 6.33 -5.97 11.16
N LEU A 51 5.08 -5.92 10.69
CA LEU A 51 4.44 -7.04 10.02
C LEU A 51 5.18 -7.44 8.74
N PHE A 52 5.48 -6.47 7.88
CA PHE A 52 6.15 -6.76 6.61
C PHE A 52 7.63 -7.10 6.79
N GLN A 53 8.34 -6.46 7.75
CA GLN A 53 9.73 -6.82 8.04
C GLN A 53 9.84 -8.26 8.55
N MET A 54 8.92 -8.70 9.41
CA MET A 54 8.87 -10.08 9.87
C MET A 54 8.69 -11.05 8.70
N ARG A 55 7.73 -10.77 7.79
CA ARG A 55 7.50 -11.61 6.60
C ARG A 55 8.73 -11.69 5.68
N ILE A 56 9.43 -10.58 5.49
CA ILE A 56 10.66 -10.54 4.69
C ILE A 56 11.75 -11.38 5.36
N ASN A 57 11.95 -11.24 6.67
CA ASN A 57 12.96 -11.99 7.42
C ASN A 57 12.67 -13.50 7.39
N ASP A 58 11.41 -13.90 7.60
CA ASP A 58 10.98 -15.31 7.56
C ASP A 58 11.20 -15.93 6.17
N ALA A 59 11.10 -15.14 5.10
CA ALA A 59 11.39 -15.56 3.74
C ALA A 59 12.88 -15.47 3.36
N GLY A 60 13.77 -15.08 4.29
CA GLY A 60 15.19 -14.90 4.01
C GLY A 60 15.52 -13.72 3.10
N GLY A 61 14.61 -12.75 3.00
CA GLY A 61 14.77 -11.56 2.16
C GLY A 61 15.78 -10.56 2.72
N LYS A 62 16.33 -9.72 1.83
CA LYS A 62 17.36 -8.73 2.17
C LYS A 62 16.85 -7.28 2.11
N VAL A 63 15.55 -7.10 2.05
CA VAL A 63 14.93 -5.78 1.98
C VAL A 63 14.64 -5.27 3.38
N GLN A 64 14.93 -4.01 3.64
CA GLN A 64 14.63 -3.32 4.88
C GLN A 64 13.41 -2.42 4.72
N ILE A 65 12.44 -2.49 5.63
CA ILE A 65 11.31 -1.57 5.70
C ILE A 65 11.59 -0.49 6.74
N ILE A 66 11.43 0.77 6.34
CA ILE A 66 11.67 1.95 7.17
C ILE A 66 10.38 2.75 7.27
N ALA A 67 9.88 2.99 8.51
CA ALA A 67 8.75 3.86 8.76
C ALA A 67 9.25 5.31 8.98
N GLU A 68 8.63 6.28 8.30
CA GLU A 68 9.00 7.70 8.33
C GLU A 68 7.78 8.57 8.70
N PRO A 69 7.37 8.62 9.98
CA PRO A 69 6.30 9.53 10.40
C PRO A 69 6.79 10.99 10.36
N SER A 70 5.99 11.88 9.77
CA SER A 70 6.33 13.32 9.67
C SER A 70 6.04 14.11 10.94
N LEU A 71 5.07 13.68 11.73
CA LEU A 71 4.64 14.32 12.98
C LEU A 71 4.91 13.42 14.18
N SER A 72 5.14 13.99 15.36
CA SER A 72 5.27 13.23 16.62
C SER A 72 3.98 12.50 17.00
N SER A 73 2.83 13.04 16.61
CA SER A 73 1.49 12.43 16.77
C SER A 73 0.61 12.83 15.59
N CYS A 74 -0.10 11.87 15.02
CA CYS A 74 -1.02 12.11 13.90
C CYS A 74 -2.29 11.28 14.07
N LEU A 75 -3.35 11.93 14.53
CA LEU A 75 -4.67 11.33 14.71
C LEU A 75 -5.62 11.90 13.65
N ILE A 76 -6.27 11.03 12.89
CA ILE A 76 -7.24 11.43 11.86
C ILE A 76 -8.51 10.58 11.94
N GLN A 77 -9.62 11.10 11.44
CA GLN A 77 -10.86 10.36 11.26
C GLN A 77 -10.82 9.64 9.89
N THR A 78 -10.68 8.33 9.92
CA THR A 78 -10.61 7.52 8.70
C THR A 78 -10.97 6.05 8.99
N ASP A 79 -11.00 5.22 7.97
CA ASP A 79 -11.09 3.76 8.12
C ASP A 79 -9.68 3.15 8.17
N ARG A 80 -9.28 2.69 9.38
CA ARG A 80 -7.97 2.08 9.62
C ARG A 80 -7.67 0.91 8.70
N ASN A 81 -8.66 0.03 8.49
CA ASN A 81 -8.48 -1.19 7.71
C ASN A 81 -8.31 -0.86 6.22
N ARG A 82 -9.05 0.10 5.71
CA ARG A 82 -8.95 0.54 4.31
C ARG A 82 -7.64 1.27 4.04
N VAL A 83 -7.20 2.15 4.93
CA VAL A 83 -5.88 2.80 4.82
C VAL A 83 -4.76 1.76 4.90
N ALA A 84 -4.83 0.82 5.86
CA ALA A 84 -3.89 -0.29 5.95
C ALA A 84 -3.85 -1.14 4.67
N GLN A 85 -5.01 -1.39 4.06
CA GLN A 85 -5.13 -2.14 2.80
C GLN A 85 -4.39 -1.44 1.65
N VAL A 86 -4.58 -0.13 1.48
CA VAL A 86 -3.89 0.66 0.44
C VAL A 86 -2.37 0.59 0.64
N ILE A 87 -1.88 0.87 1.85
CA ILE A 87 -0.45 0.83 2.15
C ILE A 87 0.10 -0.59 1.93
N SER A 88 -0.62 -1.63 2.38
CA SER A 88 -0.22 -3.03 2.22
C SER A 88 -0.12 -3.44 0.75
N ASN A 89 -1.02 -2.97 -0.10
CA ASN A 89 -0.94 -3.20 -1.55
C ASN A 89 0.31 -2.57 -2.16
N PHE A 90 0.65 -1.35 -1.75
CA PHE A 90 1.85 -0.66 -2.21
C PHE A 90 3.12 -1.36 -1.72
N VAL A 91 3.19 -1.71 -0.43
CA VAL A 91 4.33 -2.44 0.16
C VAL A 91 4.49 -3.82 -0.49
N GLY A 92 3.39 -4.54 -0.72
CA GLY A 92 3.41 -5.82 -1.41
C GLY A 92 3.98 -5.73 -2.83
N ASN A 93 3.65 -4.67 -3.57
CA ASN A 93 4.25 -4.40 -4.87
C ASN A 93 5.73 -4.03 -4.75
N ALA A 94 6.09 -3.15 -3.82
CA ALA A 94 7.48 -2.77 -3.58
C ALA A 94 8.37 -3.98 -3.26
N ILE A 95 7.92 -4.91 -2.41
CA ILE A 95 8.66 -6.15 -2.09
C ILE A 95 8.86 -7.02 -3.34
N LYS A 96 7.87 -7.11 -4.22
CA LYS A 96 7.98 -7.92 -5.46
C LYS A 96 9.05 -7.41 -6.42
N PHE A 97 9.28 -6.10 -6.44
CA PHE A 97 10.18 -5.44 -7.37
C PHE A 97 11.52 -5.03 -6.77
N THR A 98 11.70 -5.18 -5.44
CA THR A 98 12.93 -4.88 -4.74
C THR A 98 13.57 -6.18 -4.24
N ARG A 99 14.70 -6.59 -4.82
CA ARG A 99 15.42 -7.80 -4.38
C ARG A 99 16.29 -7.54 -3.16
N GLU A 100 16.90 -6.37 -3.13
CA GLU A 100 17.81 -5.90 -2.09
C GLU A 100 17.70 -4.37 -2.00
N GLY A 101 17.83 -3.80 -0.79
CA GLY A 101 17.73 -2.37 -0.57
C GLY A 101 16.68 -2.03 0.49
N ASN A 102 15.93 -0.95 0.28
CA ASN A 102 14.95 -0.51 1.27
C ASN A 102 13.62 -0.10 0.64
N ILE A 103 12.58 -0.20 1.47
CA ILE A 103 11.24 0.30 1.21
C ILE A 103 10.90 1.27 2.35
N ARG A 104 10.60 2.51 2.02
CA ARG A 104 10.22 3.56 2.96
C ARG A 104 8.72 3.73 2.93
N ILE A 105 8.09 3.66 4.08
CA ILE A 105 6.66 3.91 4.26
C ILE A 105 6.49 5.13 5.16
N GLY A 106 5.78 6.14 4.68
CA GLY A 106 5.68 7.38 5.44
C GLY A 106 4.54 8.26 4.99
N TYR A 107 4.47 9.43 5.60
CA TYR A 107 3.59 10.50 5.17
C TYR A 107 4.23 11.86 5.42
N GLU A 108 3.78 12.85 4.67
CA GLU A 108 4.05 14.27 4.86
C GLU A 108 2.75 14.99 5.19
N ALA A 109 2.76 15.79 6.26
CA ALA A 109 1.63 16.65 6.59
C ALA A 109 1.72 17.93 5.77
N LYS A 110 0.70 18.18 4.94
CA LYS A 110 0.48 19.41 4.20
C LYS A 110 -0.67 20.18 4.84
N ASP A 111 -0.93 21.40 4.41
CA ASP A 111 -1.91 22.28 5.06
C ASP A 111 -3.32 21.65 5.21
N THR A 112 -3.78 20.96 4.17
CA THR A 112 -5.14 20.41 4.10
C THR A 112 -5.19 18.90 3.87
N GLU A 113 -4.04 18.24 3.74
CA GLU A 113 -3.96 16.82 3.43
C GLU A 113 -2.73 16.15 4.04
N LEU A 114 -2.83 14.84 4.28
CA LEU A 114 -1.68 13.97 4.50
C LEU A 114 -1.33 13.31 3.17
N TYR A 115 -0.07 13.46 2.77
CA TYR A 115 0.51 12.79 1.61
C TYR A 115 1.25 11.53 2.06
N PHE A 116 0.64 10.37 1.85
CA PHE A 116 1.21 9.06 2.16
C PHE A 116 2.04 8.55 0.99
N TYR A 117 3.14 7.87 1.28
CA TYR A 117 3.98 7.27 0.26
C TYR A 117 4.58 5.92 0.68
N VAL A 118 4.80 5.09 -0.31
CA VAL A 118 5.64 3.89 -0.24
C VAL A 118 6.68 4.01 -1.35
N LYS A 119 7.93 4.22 -0.97
CA LYS A 119 9.06 4.41 -1.88
C LYS A 119 10.00 3.22 -1.80
N ASP A 120 10.29 2.61 -2.93
CA ASP A 120 11.22 1.48 -3.05
C ASP A 120 12.45 1.83 -3.88
N THR A 121 13.51 1.05 -3.68
CA THR A 121 14.76 1.10 -4.46
C THR A 121 14.85 -0.06 -5.44
N GLY A 122 13.72 -0.50 -5.97
CA GLY A 122 13.61 -1.64 -6.86
C GLY A 122 13.91 -1.32 -8.33
N THR A 123 13.39 -2.17 -9.20
CA THR A 123 13.65 -2.07 -10.65
C THR A 123 12.97 -0.90 -11.34
N GLY A 124 12.06 -0.20 -10.66
CA GLY A 124 11.23 0.82 -11.29
C GLY A 124 10.23 0.26 -12.31
N ILE A 125 9.48 1.17 -12.92
CA ILE A 125 8.42 0.87 -13.88
C ILE A 125 8.67 1.70 -15.14
N PRO A 126 8.70 1.09 -16.34
CA PRO A 126 8.78 1.83 -17.58
C PRO A 126 7.62 2.82 -17.76
N ALA A 127 7.91 4.01 -18.28
CA ALA A 127 6.91 5.10 -18.40
C ALA A 127 5.66 4.68 -19.17
N GLU A 128 5.80 3.82 -20.19
CA GLU A 128 4.69 3.29 -20.99
C GLU A 128 3.70 2.41 -20.19
N LYS A 129 4.18 1.75 -19.11
CA LYS A 129 3.35 0.94 -18.22
C LYS A 129 2.80 1.75 -17.04
N LEU A 130 3.49 2.81 -16.64
CA LEU A 130 3.11 3.63 -15.50
C LEU A 130 1.76 4.32 -15.71
N SER A 131 1.46 4.76 -16.93
CA SER A 131 0.20 5.43 -17.28
C SER A 131 -1.05 4.59 -17.02
N ASN A 132 -0.93 3.26 -17.00
CA ASN A 132 -2.06 2.32 -16.80
C ASN A 132 -1.91 1.44 -15.57
N VAL A 133 -1.02 1.78 -14.64
CA VAL A 133 -0.68 0.94 -13.48
C VAL A 133 -1.86 0.68 -12.54
N PHE A 134 -2.82 1.60 -12.46
CA PHE A 134 -4.06 1.47 -11.67
C PHE A 134 -5.21 0.77 -12.42
N GLY A 135 -4.98 0.33 -13.64
CA GLY A 135 -5.98 -0.43 -14.40
C GLY A 135 -6.29 -1.78 -13.76
N ARG A 136 -7.48 -2.32 -14.06
CA ARG A 136 -7.88 -3.65 -13.60
C ARG A 136 -7.12 -4.72 -14.34
N PHE A 137 -6.70 -5.79 -13.64
CA PHE A 137 -5.95 -6.94 -14.18
C PHE A 137 -4.61 -6.56 -14.83
N VAL A 138 -4.09 -5.38 -14.53
CA VAL A 138 -2.77 -4.95 -15.03
C VAL A 138 -1.69 -5.65 -14.23
N LYS A 139 -0.77 -6.29 -14.94
CA LYS A 139 0.44 -6.91 -14.39
C LYS A 139 1.66 -6.24 -15.01
N LEU A 140 2.56 -5.77 -14.16
CA LEU A 140 3.79 -5.14 -14.61
C LEU A 140 4.76 -6.15 -15.23
N ASN A 141 4.72 -7.41 -14.77
CA ASN A 141 5.47 -8.55 -15.32
C ASN A 141 4.55 -9.76 -15.51
N LYS A 142 4.83 -10.58 -16.55
CA LYS A 142 4.05 -11.79 -16.84
C LYS A 142 4.10 -12.83 -15.71
N ASP A 143 5.22 -12.89 -14.98
CA ASP A 143 5.42 -13.83 -13.86
C ASP A 143 4.89 -13.31 -12.53
N GLN A 144 4.23 -12.14 -12.51
CA GLN A 144 3.71 -11.54 -11.31
C GLN A 144 2.56 -12.37 -10.74
N LYS A 145 2.73 -12.88 -9.51
CA LYS A 145 1.68 -13.55 -8.73
C LYS A 145 0.63 -12.53 -8.30
N GLY A 146 -0.65 -12.91 -8.40
CA GLY A 146 -1.79 -12.08 -8.02
C GLY A 146 -2.71 -11.74 -9.20
N ALA A 147 -3.93 -11.26 -8.92
CA ALA A 147 -4.94 -10.95 -9.93
C ALA A 147 -4.72 -9.61 -10.66
N GLY A 148 -3.83 -8.74 -10.17
CA GLY A 148 -3.66 -7.38 -10.71
C GLY A 148 -4.81 -6.44 -10.34
N LEU A 149 -5.49 -6.71 -9.22
CA LEU A 149 -6.63 -5.92 -8.73
C LEU A 149 -6.25 -4.95 -7.60
N GLY A 150 -5.16 -5.19 -6.88
CA GLY A 150 -4.82 -4.44 -5.68
C GLY A 150 -4.72 -2.92 -5.89
N LEU A 151 -4.08 -2.46 -6.97
CA LEU A 151 -3.95 -1.03 -7.25
C LEU A 151 -5.27 -0.40 -7.68
N SER A 152 -6.11 -1.08 -8.46
CA SER A 152 -7.45 -0.59 -8.84
C SER A 152 -8.40 -0.52 -7.65
N ILE A 153 -8.33 -1.48 -6.73
CA ILE A 153 -9.04 -1.46 -5.45
C ILE A 153 -8.56 -0.28 -4.60
N SER A 154 -7.24 -0.08 -4.49
CA SER A 154 -6.65 1.05 -3.77
C SER A 154 -7.13 2.40 -4.32
N GLN A 155 -7.21 2.55 -5.64
CA GLN A 155 -7.73 3.75 -6.29
C GLN A 155 -9.19 4.04 -5.88
N THR A 156 -10.03 3.01 -5.85
CA THR A 156 -11.42 3.15 -5.42
C THR A 156 -11.53 3.51 -3.94
N ILE A 157 -10.75 2.85 -3.07
CA ILE A 157 -10.72 3.15 -1.62
C ILE A 157 -10.31 4.60 -1.38
N VAL A 158 -9.20 5.04 -1.97
CA VAL A 158 -8.70 6.41 -1.81
C VAL A 158 -9.70 7.44 -2.32
N GLY A 159 -10.33 7.20 -3.48
CA GLY A 159 -11.39 8.07 -3.99
C GLY A 159 -12.58 8.19 -3.05
N LYS A 160 -13.02 7.08 -2.44
CA LYS A 160 -14.09 7.06 -1.43
C LYS A 160 -13.71 7.77 -0.13
N LEU A 161 -12.43 7.80 0.21
CA LEU A 161 -11.89 8.57 1.34
C LEU A 161 -11.59 10.04 0.97
N SER A 162 -12.03 10.50 -0.20
CA SER A 162 -11.86 11.87 -0.72
C SER A 162 -10.39 12.25 -0.95
N GLY A 163 -9.54 11.28 -1.25
CA GLY A 163 -8.13 11.47 -1.55
C GLY A 163 -7.82 11.34 -3.05
N GLN A 164 -6.54 11.51 -3.35
CA GLN A 164 -5.94 11.28 -4.67
C GLN A 164 -4.90 10.18 -4.57
N ILE A 165 -4.62 9.49 -5.66
CA ILE A 165 -3.65 8.39 -5.74
C ILE A 165 -2.80 8.54 -7.00
N GLY A 166 -1.53 8.17 -6.91
CA GLY A 166 -0.63 8.21 -8.04
C GLY A 166 0.62 7.37 -7.84
N ALA A 167 1.47 7.37 -8.86
CA ALA A 167 2.74 6.69 -8.84
C ALA A 167 3.76 7.46 -9.69
N ASP A 168 4.97 7.57 -9.15
CA ASP A 168 6.14 8.11 -9.83
C ASP A 168 7.21 7.03 -9.87
N SER A 169 7.84 6.82 -11.01
CA SER A 169 8.85 5.77 -11.16
C SER A 169 9.86 6.12 -12.24
N ILE A 170 11.09 5.70 -11.99
CA ILE A 170 12.19 5.73 -12.96
C ILE A 170 12.71 4.31 -13.08
N GLU A 171 12.71 3.78 -14.30
CA GLU A 171 13.23 2.45 -14.57
C GLU A 171 14.70 2.35 -14.15
N GLY A 172 15.03 1.34 -13.35
CA GLY A 172 16.35 1.12 -12.77
C GLY A 172 16.62 1.84 -11.44
N GLU A 173 15.77 2.78 -10.98
CA GLU A 173 15.98 3.55 -9.76
C GLU A 173 14.98 3.25 -8.65
N GLY A 174 13.79 2.75 -9.01
CA GLY A 174 12.71 2.43 -8.09
C GLY A 174 11.41 3.18 -8.35
N SER A 175 10.47 3.03 -7.43
CA SER A 175 9.12 3.59 -7.56
C SER A 175 8.66 4.26 -6.28
N THR A 176 7.76 5.22 -6.40
CA THR A 176 7.02 5.82 -5.30
C THR A 176 5.54 5.75 -5.62
N PHE A 177 4.80 4.92 -4.89
CA PHE A 177 3.34 4.92 -4.91
C PHE A 177 2.85 5.82 -3.78
N TRP A 178 1.90 6.69 -4.06
CA TRP A 178 1.43 7.67 -3.11
C TRP A 178 -0.09 7.83 -3.16
N PHE A 179 -0.65 8.30 -2.06
CA PHE A 179 -2.04 8.75 -1.98
C PHE A 179 -2.18 9.88 -0.96
N THR A 180 -3.25 10.66 -1.07
CA THR A 180 -3.56 11.70 -0.10
C THR A 180 -4.85 11.39 0.64
N LEU A 181 -4.97 11.90 1.86
CA LEU A 181 -6.22 11.94 2.62
C LEU A 181 -6.44 13.34 3.16
N PRO A 182 -7.70 13.82 3.21
CA PRO A 182 -8.00 15.10 3.84
C PRO A 182 -7.52 15.15 5.29
N TYR A 183 -6.87 16.22 5.65
CA TYR A 183 -6.34 16.47 6.98
C TYR A 183 -6.59 17.93 7.37
N LEU A 184 -7.31 18.13 8.45
CA LEU A 184 -7.43 19.43 9.09
C LEU A 184 -6.44 19.43 10.25
N SER A 185 -5.34 20.16 10.13
CA SER A 185 -4.45 20.39 11.26
C SER A 185 -5.28 21.06 12.34
N CYS A 186 -5.50 20.41 13.48
CA CYS A 186 -6.02 21.07 14.67
C CYS A 186 -5.07 22.24 14.98
N GLY A 187 -5.56 23.47 14.80
CA GLY A 187 -4.81 24.69 14.64
C GLY A 187 -3.61 24.84 15.56
N LYS A 188 -2.55 25.47 15.02
CA LYS A 188 -1.62 26.20 15.88
C LYS A 188 -2.48 27.20 16.67
N PRO A 189 -2.44 27.24 18.01
CA PRO A 189 -2.98 28.36 18.75
C PRO A 189 -2.23 29.60 18.28
N GLN A 190 -3.00 30.64 17.89
CA GLN A 190 -2.48 31.98 17.59
C GLN A 190 -1.78 32.56 18.81
#